data_9ef387a55516cb5da0d50d468f84c3e2
#
_entry.id   9ef387a55516cb5da0d50d468f84c3e2
#
_cell.length_a   1.000
_cell.length_b   1.000
_cell.length_c   1.000
_cell.angle_alpha   90.00
_cell.angle_beta   90.00
_cell.angle_gamma   90.00
#
_symmetry.space_group_name_H-M   'P 1'
#
loop_
_entity.id
_entity.type
_entity.pdbx_description
1 polymer ?
#
loop_
_entity_poly.entity_id
_entity_poly.type
_entity_poly.pdbx_seq_one_letter_code
_entity_poly.pdbx_strand_id
1 'polypeptide(L)'
;MQLATLLQAITPLKVDGASEMEIQGLYYDSRQVVPGGLFFALKGVAADGHRFIGSALQAGAVAVVAEDEGPVPSGVTRVIVADARHAMSRMAAAFYGNPTAHLPLVGITGTNGKTTTTYLLEAILEEAGKPTAVLGTVNYRFRERVFPAPNTTPESVDLQRTLRELADAGAQAIVMEVSSHALEQKRVDGCSFDVGVFTNLTRDHLDYHVTMDAYLASKVRLFAELLASDPVKPRRRAVVNSDDPHGPAVIAASVCPVITYGLGAGAEVTAEEVSFSVTGITGVFVTPAGRMPFRSPMLGRFNLANILAAAAAGLALELPLDAIRRGIEGHKQVPGRLERVENDRGVTLLVDYAHTGDALENVLTTIREIATDRIVTVFGCGGDRDPGKRPIMGRVAAELSDLAIVTSDNPRTEDPATIMTQIRDGIVPLGLAEYRREELPAAYAGKGFVMVESRRDAIRLAARIVRPGDIVLLAGKGHEDYQIIGTTKHHFDDREEGAAAFRELG
;
A
#
# COMPACT_ATOMS: atom_id res chain seq x y z
N MET A 1 11.70 10.56 -29.55
CA MET A 1 12.46 11.67 -28.90
C MET A 1 13.94 11.49 -29.17
N GLN A 2 14.69 12.57 -29.41
CA GLN A 2 16.14 12.45 -29.65
C GLN A 2 16.89 11.99 -28.41
N LEU A 3 17.85 11.07 -28.54
CA LEU A 3 18.69 10.61 -27.43
C LEU A 3 19.43 11.79 -26.77
N ALA A 4 19.94 12.73 -27.56
CA ALA A 4 20.60 13.94 -27.06
C ALA A 4 19.71 14.73 -26.07
N THR A 5 18.40 14.79 -26.32
CA THR A 5 17.44 15.43 -25.38
C THR A 5 17.30 14.63 -24.08
N LEU A 6 17.24 13.29 -24.15
CA LEU A 6 17.17 12.43 -22.97
C LEU A 6 18.43 12.52 -22.11
N LEU A 7 19.61 12.66 -22.73
CA LEU A 7 20.88 12.82 -22.03
C LEU A 7 20.95 14.10 -21.20
N GLN A 8 20.18 15.15 -21.53
CA GLN A 8 20.10 16.37 -20.72
C GLN A 8 19.43 16.15 -19.34
N ALA A 9 18.65 15.06 -19.19
CA ALA A 9 18.00 14.74 -17.92
C ALA A 9 18.92 14.06 -16.91
N ILE A 10 20.13 13.66 -17.33
CA ILE A 10 21.11 12.90 -16.52
C ILE A 10 22.51 13.51 -16.66
N THR A 11 23.45 13.01 -15.85
CA THR A 11 24.89 13.31 -15.98
C THR A 11 25.61 12.02 -16.36
N PRO A 12 25.80 11.71 -17.66
CA PRO A 12 26.52 10.50 -18.05
C PRO A 12 28.00 10.62 -17.72
N LEU A 13 28.62 9.52 -17.33
CA LEU A 13 30.08 9.42 -17.15
C LEU A 13 30.77 9.36 -18.52
N LYS A 14 30.13 8.66 -19.48
CA LYS A 14 30.65 8.50 -20.85
C LYS A 14 29.52 8.22 -21.81
N VAL A 15 29.64 8.73 -23.01
CA VAL A 15 28.74 8.41 -24.14
C VAL A 15 29.63 7.95 -25.30
N ASP A 16 29.49 6.69 -25.70
CA ASP A 16 30.20 6.08 -26.83
C ASP A 16 29.16 5.85 -27.95
N GLY A 17 29.29 6.54 -29.07
CA GLY A 17 28.41 6.46 -30.23
C GLY A 17 27.67 7.77 -30.52
N ALA A 18 26.75 7.74 -31.46
CA ALA A 18 25.98 8.90 -31.88
C ALA A 18 24.82 9.19 -30.89
N SER A 19 24.58 10.46 -30.58
CA SER A 19 23.44 10.91 -29.82
C SER A 19 22.28 11.45 -30.65
N GLU A 20 22.53 11.68 -31.95
CA GLU A 20 21.59 12.21 -32.92
C GLU A 20 20.70 11.09 -33.51
N MET A 21 20.04 10.34 -32.61
CA MET A 21 19.11 9.29 -33.03
C MET A 21 17.78 9.42 -32.29
N GLU A 22 16.71 8.99 -32.94
CA GLU A 22 15.39 8.99 -32.35
C GLU A 22 15.16 7.72 -31.53
N ILE A 23 14.80 7.89 -30.27
CA ILE A 23 14.38 6.82 -29.36
C ILE A 23 12.86 6.68 -29.43
N GLN A 24 12.38 5.46 -29.75
CA GLN A 24 10.96 5.13 -29.89
C GLN A 24 10.33 4.65 -28.58
N GLY A 25 11.14 4.11 -27.65
CA GLY A 25 10.66 3.63 -26.37
C GLY A 25 11.79 3.33 -25.39
N LEU A 26 11.45 3.26 -24.11
CA LEU A 26 12.35 2.96 -23.00
C LEU A 26 12.06 1.57 -22.44
N TYR A 27 13.07 0.74 -22.22
CA TYR A 27 12.92 -0.65 -21.84
C TYR A 27 13.95 -1.07 -20.77
N TYR A 28 13.52 -1.83 -19.79
CA TYR A 28 14.35 -2.50 -18.77
C TYR A 28 14.18 -4.02 -18.78
N ASP A 29 13.23 -4.52 -19.61
CA ASP A 29 13.04 -5.95 -19.91
C ASP A 29 13.35 -6.16 -21.41
N SER A 30 14.41 -6.94 -21.70
CA SER A 30 14.86 -7.20 -23.07
C SER A 30 13.81 -7.87 -23.96
N ARG A 31 12.83 -8.58 -23.35
CA ARG A 31 11.73 -9.26 -24.08
C ARG A 31 10.67 -8.28 -24.61
N GLN A 32 10.64 -7.06 -24.09
CA GLN A 32 9.68 -6.01 -24.47
C GLN A 32 10.27 -5.00 -25.46
N VAL A 33 11.58 -5.08 -25.72
CA VAL A 33 12.27 -4.16 -26.62
C VAL A 33 11.69 -4.25 -28.03
N VAL A 34 11.47 -3.09 -28.65
CA VAL A 34 11.12 -2.97 -30.07
C VAL A 34 12.18 -2.16 -30.82
N PRO A 35 12.24 -2.22 -32.18
CA PRO A 35 13.19 -1.45 -32.98
C PRO A 35 13.18 0.05 -32.63
N GLY A 36 14.38 0.64 -32.48
CA GLY A 36 14.54 2.02 -32.02
C GLY A 36 14.48 2.23 -30.51
N GLY A 37 14.44 1.16 -29.73
CA GLY A 37 14.37 1.23 -28.26
C GLY A 37 15.68 1.62 -27.60
N LEU A 38 15.59 2.26 -26.42
CA LEU A 38 16.68 2.45 -25.47
C LEU A 38 16.54 1.39 -24.35
N PHE A 39 17.56 0.58 -24.15
CA PHE A 39 17.56 -0.46 -23.11
C PHE A 39 18.38 -0.06 -21.89
N PHE A 40 17.82 -0.20 -20.68
CA PHE A 40 18.49 0.00 -19.41
C PHE A 40 18.95 -1.36 -18.83
N ALA A 41 20.25 -1.55 -18.73
CA ALA A 41 20.85 -2.75 -18.14
C ALA A 41 20.97 -2.59 -16.61
N LEU A 42 19.91 -2.97 -15.89
CA LEU A 42 19.82 -2.81 -14.43
C LEU A 42 20.45 -3.98 -13.71
N LYS A 43 21.21 -3.72 -12.64
CA LYS A 43 21.60 -4.75 -11.66
C LYS A 43 20.41 -5.07 -10.76
N GLY A 44 19.87 -6.26 -10.89
CA GLY A 44 18.75 -6.77 -10.09
C GLY A 44 19.20 -7.78 -9.02
N VAL A 45 18.33 -8.05 -8.03
CA VAL A 45 18.59 -9.04 -6.99
C VAL A 45 18.64 -10.45 -7.55
N ALA A 46 17.76 -10.78 -8.50
CA ALA A 46 17.65 -12.12 -9.09
C ALA A 46 18.48 -12.31 -10.38
N ALA A 47 18.72 -11.23 -11.14
CA ALA A 47 19.45 -11.29 -12.40
C ALA A 47 20.14 -9.94 -12.68
N ASP A 48 21.33 -10.04 -13.30
CA ASP A 48 22.04 -8.88 -13.81
C ASP A 48 21.60 -8.57 -15.26
N GLY A 49 21.00 -7.39 -15.44
CA GLY A 49 20.49 -6.89 -16.73
C GLY A 49 21.54 -6.81 -17.84
N HIS A 50 22.83 -6.67 -17.49
CA HIS A 50 23.92 -6.65 -18.45
C HIS A 50 23.98 -7.94 -19.30
N ARG A 51 23.55 -9.08 -18.75
CA ARG A 51 23.46 -10.36 -19.48
C ARG A 51 22.45 -10.33 -20.63
N PHE A 52 21.51 -9.41 -20.60
CA PHE A 52 20.42 -9.31 -21.57
C PHE A 52 20.66 -8.22 -22.63
N ILE A 53 21.80 -7.51 -22.60
CA ILE A 53 22.13 -6.49 -23.62
C ILE A 53 22.11 -7.11 -25.02
N GLY A 54 22.73 -8.29 -25.21
CA GLY A 54 22.72 -8.96 -26.50
C GLY A 54 21.31 -9.25 -27.03
N SER A 55 20.41 -9.72 -26.17
CA SER A 55 19.00 -9.98 -26.51
C SER A 55 18.25 -8.69 -26.85
N ALA A 56 18.48 -7.60 -26.09
CA ALA A 56 17.89 -6.32 -26.35
C ALA A 56 18.32 -5.75 -27.70
N LEU A 57 19.60 -5.87 -28.07
CA LEU A 57 20.14 -5.45 -29.35
C LEU A 57 19.56 -6.26 -30.51
N GLN A 58 19.43 -7.60 -30.34
CA GLN A 58 18.77 -8.45 -31.33
C GLN A 58 17.28 -8.08 -31.53
N ALA A 59 16.62 -7.60 -30.50
CA ALA A 59 15.24 -7.10 -30.56
C ALA A 59 15.14 -5.69 -31.15
N GLY A 60 16.27 -5.02 -31.44
CA GLY A 60 16.31 -3.72 -32.11
C GLY A 60 16.59 -2.52 -31.21
N ALA A 61 17.15 -2.71 -30.03
CA ALA A 61 17.65 -1.59 -29.23
C ALA A 61 18.79 -0.89 -30.01
N VAL A 62 18.74 0.45 -30.06
CA VAL A 62 19.73 1.29 -30.76
C VAL A 62 20.71 1.97 -29.79
N ALA A 63 20.35 2.00 -28.49
CA ALA A 63 21.18 2.52 -27.42
C ALA A 63 21.00 1.73 -26.14
N VAL A 64 22.03 1.71 -25.29
CA VAL A 64 22.06 1.01 -24.00
C VAL A 64 22.55 1.96 -22.91
N VAL A 65 21.88 2.01 -21.77
CA VAL A 65 22.34 2.68 -20.56
C VAL A 65 22.80 1.59 -19.58
N ALA A 66 24.03 1.71 -19.06
CA ALA A 66 24.64 0.74 -18.17
C ALA A 66 25.59 1.41 -17.16
N GLU A 67 25.93 0.70 -16.09
CA GLU A 67 26.92 1.15 -15.10
C GLU A 67 28.34 0.71 -15.45
N ASP A 68 28.48 -0.35 -16.27
CA ASP A 68 29.76 -0.95 -16.63
C ASP A 68 30.03 -0.85 -18.14
N GLU A 69 31.33 -0.77 -18.49
CA GLU A 69 31.82 -0.73 -19.88
C GLU A 69 31.78 -2.11 -20.57
N GLY A 70 30.70 -2.89 -20.43
CA GLY A 70 30.57 -4.19 -21.10
C GLY A 70 30.62 -4.08 -22.64
N PRO A 71 30.89 -5.17 -23.38
CA PRO A 71 31.01 -5.14 -24.82
C PRO A 71 29.66 -4.80 -25.47
N VAL A 72 29.64 -3.75 -26.29
CA VAL A 72 28.51 -3.35 -27.14
C VAL A 72 29.04 -3.28 -28.59
N PRO A 73 28.32 -3.88 -29.56
CA PRO A 73 28.74 -3.84 -30.97
C PRO A 73 28.91 -2.42 -31.51
N SER A 74 29.78 -2.27 -32.54
CA SER A 74 29.88 -1.01 -33.27
C SER A 74 28.55 -0.62 -33.91
N GLY A 75 28.20 0.69 -33.85
CA GLY A 75 26.93 1.20 -34.35
C GLY A 75 25.81 1.30 -33.34
N VAL A 76 26.00 0.78 -32.11
CA VAL A 76 25.09 0.95 -30.96
C VAL A 76 25.66 2.03 -30.04
N THR A 77 24.84 2.97 -29.61
CA THR A 77 25.26 3.97 -28.63
C THR A 77 25.20 3.41 -27.20
N ARG A 78 26.32 3.55 -26.50
CA ARG A 78 26.42 3.18 -25.08
C ARG A 78 26.54 4.42 -24.20
N VAL A 79 25.70 4.50 -23.19
CA VAL A 79 25.68 5.55 -22.19
C VAL A 79 26.09 4.93 -20.82
N ILE A 80 27.23 5.31 -20.31
CA ILE A 80 27.71 4.86 -19.00
C ILE A 80 27.29 5.89 -17.95
N VAL A 81 26.69 5.41 -16.88
CA VAL A 81 26.17 6.22 -15.77
C VAL A 81 26.64 5.65 -14.42
N ALA A 82 26.71 6.49 -13.40
CA ALA A 82 27.02 6.05 -12.04
C ALA A 82 25.92 5.18 -11.42
N ASP A 83 24.66 5.38 -11.85
CA ASP A 83 23.48 4.69 -11.32
C ASP A 83 22.42 4.58 -12.43
N ALA A 84 22.23 3.38 -12.94
CA ALA A 84 21.34 3.11 -14.04
C ALA A 84 19.85 3.25 -13.66
N ARG A 85 19.49 2.97 -12.37
CA ARG A 85 18.10 3.15 -11.89
C ARG A 85 17.73 4.63 -11.78
N HIS A 86 18.62 5.45 -11.23
CA HIS A 86 18.42 6.90 -11.20
C HIS A 86 18.33 7.48 -12.61
N ALA A 87 19.25 7.09 -13.50
CA ALA A 87 19.25 7.53 -14.88
C ALA A 87 17.94 7.12 -15.59
N MET A 88 17.50 5.88 -15.41
CA MET A 88 16.22 5.39 -15.97
C MET A 88 15.05 6.24 -15.52
N SER A 89 14.97 6.56 -14.23
CA SER A 89 13.87 7.34 -13.66
C SER A 89 13.84 8.76 -14.22
N ARG A 90 15.00 9.43 -14.34
CA ARG A 90 15.11 10.77 -14.89
C ARG A 90 14.83 10.81 -16.40
N MET A 91 15.39 9.86 -17.16
CA MET A 91 15.16 9.76 -18.61
C MET A 91 13.71 9.39 -18.91
N ALA A 92 13.08 8.52 -18.12
CA ALA A 92 11.66 8.20 -18.27
C ALA A 92 10.78 9.44 -18.04
N ALA A 93 11.04 10.23 -17.00
CA ALA A 93 10.31 11.48 -16.76
C ALA A 93 10.42 12.41 -17.96
N ALA A 94 11.62 12.61 -18.50
CA ALA A 94 11.85 13.45 -19.69
C ALA A 94 11.14 12.89 -20.95
N PHE A 95 11.22 11.57 -21.17
CA PHE A 95 10.61 10.91 -22.31
C PHE A 95 9.09 11.07 -22.35
N TYR A 96 8.43 10.96 -21.17
CA TYR A 96 7.00 11.14 -21.04
C TYR A 96 6.58 12.59 -20.72
N GLY A 97 7.48 13.58 -20.88
CA GLY A 97 7.17 15.00 -20.78
C GLY A 97 6.96 15.51 -19.35
N ASN A 98 7.64 14.91 -18.38
CA ASN A 98 7.61 15.32 -16.97
C ASN A 98 6.17 15.48 -16.42
N PRO A 99 5.33 14.45 -16.44
CA PRO A 99 3.89 14.58 -16.16
C PRO A 99 3.59 15.14 -14.76
N THR A 100 4.48 14.93 -13.78
CA THR A 100 4.32 15.41 -12.41
C THR A 100 4.78 16.85 -12.20
N ALA A 101 5.40 17.49 -13.16
CA ALA A 101 5.89 18.87 -13.03
C ALA A 101 4.74 19.88 -12.84
N HIS A 102 3.59 19.62 -13.45
CA HIS A 102 2.46 20.56 -13.50
C HIS A 102 1.21 20.08 -12.74
N LEU A 103 1.20 18.85 -12.22
CA LEU A 103 0.11 18.30 -11.44
C LEU A 103 0.53 18.19 -9.96
N PRO A 104 -0.32 18.58 -9.01
CA PRO A 104 -0.10 18.25 -7.61
C PRO A 104 0.14 16.75 -7.44
N LEU A 105 1.27 16.40 -6.82
CA LEU A 105 1.65 15.02 -6.52
C LEU A 105 1.87 14.83 -5.03
N VAL A 106 1.12 13.91 -4.44
CA VAL A 106 1.30 13.50 -3.05
C VAL A 106 1.86 12.08 -3.00
N GLY A 107 3.02 11.92 -2.36
CA GLY A 107 3.64 10.63 -2.08
C GLY A 107 3.42 10.21 -0.63
N ILE A 108 2.87 9.02 -0.40
CA ILE A 108 2.59 8.50 0.94
C ILE A 108 3.48 7.30 1.21
N THR A 109 4.32 7.39 2.25
CA THR A 109 5.19 6.30 2.69
C THR A 109 4.98 5.97 4.16
N GLY A 110 5.38 4.78 4.56
CA GLY A 110 5.24 4.21 5.89
C GLY A 110 5.07 2.70 5.82
N THR A 111 4.96 2.02 6.94
CA THR A 111 4.66 0.58 6.97
C THR A 111 3.17 0.37 6.72
N ASN A 112 2.31 0.98 7.53
CA ASN A 112 0.86 0.85 7.50
C ASN A 112 0.18 2.18 7.15
N GLY A 113 -1.09 2.14 6.72
CA GLY A 113 -1.92 3.32 6.51
C GLY A 113 -1.82 3.96 5.12
N LYS A 114 -0.83 3.62 4.29
CA LYS A 114 -0.64 4.20 2.95
C LYS A 114 -1.90 4.15 2.10
N THR A 115 -2.43 2.95 1.90
CA THR A 115 -3.64 2.72 1.08
C THR A 115 -4.83 3.51 1.61
N THR A 116 -5.10 3.42 2.91
CA THR A 116 -6.21 4.14 3.52
C THR A 116 -6.08 5.65 3.34
N THR A 117 -4.88 6.19 3.55
CA THR A 117 -4.62 7.63 3.39
C THR A 117 -4.75 8.06 1.92
N THR A 118 -4.39 7.21 0.92
CA THR A 118 -4.61 7.53 -0.49
C THR A 118 -6.10 7.66 -0.82
N TYR A 119 -6.95 6.76 -0.32
CA TYR A 119 -8.39 6.81 -0.54
C TYR A 119 -9.04 8.03 0.12
N LEU A 120 -8.63 8.35 1.35
CA LEU A 120 -9.12 9.55 2.05
C LEU A 120 -8.72 10.83 1.32
N LEU A 121 -7.47 10.91 0.88
CA LEU A 121 -6.97 12.10 0.19
C LEU A 121 -7.57 12.25 -1.22
N GLU A 122 -7.83 11.15 -1.92
CA GLU A 122 -8.60 11.16 -3.16
C GLU A 122 -9.99 11.79 -2.94
N ALA A 123 -10.73 11.34 -1.94
CA ALA A 123 -12.04 11.89 -1.61
C ALA A 123 -11.97 13.40 -1.24
N ILE A 124 -10.96 13.81 -0.50
CA ILE A 124 -10.72 15.22 -0.15
C ILE A 124 -10.46 16.07 -1.41
N LEU A 125 -9.63 15.58 -2.32
CA LEU A 125 -9.29 16.29 -3.56
C LEU A 125 -10.47 16.36 -4.53
N GLU A 126 -11.24 15.28 -4.65
CA GLU A 126 -12.48 15.28 -5.44
C GLU A 126 -13.49 16.30 -4.89
N GLU A 127 -13.69 16.37 -3.57
CA GLU A 127 -14.55 17.40 -2.94
C GLU A 127 -14.01 18.83 -3.14
N ALA A 128 -12.71 18.98 -3.29
CA ALA A 128 -12.07 20.25 -3.66
C ALA A 128 -12.15 20.56 -5.17
N GLY A 129 -12.88 19.73 -5.97
CA GLY A 129 -13.03 19.91 -7.39
C GLY A 129 -11.79 19.56 -8.23
N LYS A 130 -10.91 18.69 -7.71
CA LYS A 130 -9.69 18.24 -8.38
C LYS A 130 -9.80 16.74 -8.72
N PRO A 131 -10.24 16.36 -9.93
CA PRO A 131 -10.26 14.97 -10.37
C PRO A 131 -8.90 14.30 -10.15
N THR A 132 -8.87 13.27 -9.31
CA THR A 132 -7.64 12.72 -8.74
C THR A 132 -7.34 11.31 -9.25
N ALA A 133 -6.12 11.11 -9.76
CA ALA A 133 -5.61 9.78 -10.07
C ALA A 133 -4.90 9.19 -8.86
N VAL A 134 -5.06 7.88 -8.64
CA VAL A 134 -4.43 7.16 -7.54
C VAL A 134 -3.61 5.98 -8.06
N LEU A 135 -2.38 5.84 -7.55
CA LEU A 135 -1.53 4.67 -7.77
C LEU A 135 -1.22 4.03 -6.41
N GLY A 136 -1.66 2.79 -6.22
CA GLY A 136 -1.46 2.11 -4.93
C GLY A 136 -1.57 0.60 -5.00
N THR A 137 -1.51 -0.04 -3.85
CA THR A 137 -1.47 -1.49 -3.68
C THR A 137 -2.70 -2.19 -4.24
N VAL A 138 -3.89 -1.59 -4.06
CA VAL A 138 -5.16 -2.20 -4.48
C VAL A 138 -5.33 -2.14 -5.99
N ASN A 139 -5.11 -0.97 -6.56
CA ASN A 139 -5.22 -0.72 -8.01
C ASN A 139 -4.61 0.65 -8.37
N TYR A 140 -4.47 0.87 -9.68
CA TYR A 140 -4.29 2.22 -10.24
C TYR A 140 -5.65 2.65 -10.78
N ARG A 141 -6.09 3.86 -10.47
CA ARG A 141 -7.42 4.31 -10.83
C ARG A 141 -7.50 5.80 -11.13
N PHE A 142 -8.42 6.13 -12.00
CA PHE A 142 -8.85 7.49 -12.27
C PHE A 142 -10.30 7.49 -12.73
N ARG A 143 -11.21 8.09 -11.95
CA ARG A 143 -12.66 8.02 -12.16
C ARG A 143 -13.12 6.54 -12.20
N GLU A 144 -13.85 6.14 -13.25
CA GLU A 144 -14.34 4.77 -13.44
C GLU A 144 -13.27 3.80 -14.00
N ARG A 145 -12.13 4.32 -14.44
CA ARG A 145 -11.05 3.48 -14.98
C ARG A 145 -10.22 2.89 -13.84
N VAL A 146 -10.18 1.57 -13.80
CA VAL A 146 -9.40 0.80 -12.83
C VAL A 146 -8.44 -0.11 -13.59
N PHE A 147 -7.17 -0.08 -13.22
CA PHE A 147 -6.11 -0.91 -13.79
C PHE A 147 -5.49 -1.80 -12.71
N PRO A 148 -5.11 -3.04 -13.06
CA PRO A 148 -4.37 -3.88 -12.13
C PRO A 148 -3.09 -3.20 -11.65
N ALA A 149 -2.77 -3.35 -10.36
CA ALA A 149 -1.53 -2.89 -9.77
C ALA A 149 -0.55 -4.07 -9.63
N PRO A 150 0.38 -4.29 -10.57
CA PRO A 150 1.37 -5.35 -10.45
C PRO A 150 2.35 -5.08 -9.27
N ASN A 151 2.53 -3.83 -8.91
CA ASN A 151 3.33 -3.38 -7.78
C ASN A 151 2.64 -2.17 -7.12
N THR A 152 2.82 -2.02 -5.80
CA THR A 152 2.36 -0.82 -5.07
C THR A 152 2.85 0.48 -5.73
N THR A 153 4.12 0.49 -6.17
CA THR A 153 4.75 1.58 -6.91
C THR A 153 5.44 0.96 -8.14
N PRO A 154 5.03 1.30 -9.37
CA PRO A 154 5.61 0.76 -10.60
C PRO A 154 7.11 1.02 -10.75
N GLU A 155 7.78 0.28 -11.66
CA GLU A 155 9.12 0.67 -12.15
C GLU A 155 9.04 2.00 -12.90
N SER A 156 10.14 2.76 -12.90
CA SER A 156 10.11 4.17 -13.29
C SER A 156 9.61 4.42 -14.72
N VAL A 157 9.91 3.54 -15.69
CA VAL A 157 9.40 3.67 -17.07
C VAL A 157 7.88 3.52 -17.10
N ASP A 158 7.37 2.47 -16.43
CA ASP A 158 5.93 2.22 -16.37
C ASP A 158 5.21 3.29 -15.55
N LEU A 159 5.84 3.75 -14.47
CA LEU A 159 5.32 4.84 -13.64
C LEU A 159 5.11 6.11 -14.47
N GLN A 160 6.14 6.59 -15.16
CA GLN A 160 6.06 7.83 -15.92
C GLN A 160 5.10 7.73 -17.09
N ARG A 161 5.03 6.56 -17.76
CA ARG A 161 4.01 6.28 -18.78
C ARG A 161 2.60 6.38 -18.19
N THR A 162 2.34 5.69 -17.11
CA THR A 162 1.03 5.71 -16.44
C THR A 162 0.65 7.11 -15.99
N LEU A 163 1.58 7.86 -15.37
CA LEU A 163 1.35 9.24 -14.96
C LEU A 163 1.01 10.14 -16.15
N ARG A 164 1.65 9.95 -17.30
CA ARG A 164 1.34 10.67 -18.54
C ARG A 164 -0.07 10.33 -19.05
N GLU A 165 -0.40 9.04 -19.11
CA GLU A 165 -1.72 8.58 -19.55
C GLU A 165 -2.85 9.12 -18.65
N LEU A 166 -2.64 9.17 -17.33
CA LEU A 166 -3.59 9.72 -16.37
C LEU A 166 -3.73 11.24 -16.51
N ALA A 167 -2.62 11.95 -16.73
CA ALA A 167 -2.63 13.38 -17.00
C ALA A 167 -3.40 13.71 -18.29
N ASP A 168 -3.16 12.96 -19.36
CA ASP A 168 -3.87 13.11 -20.64
C ASP A 168 -5.35 12.75 -20.54
N ALA A 169 -5.71 11.84 -19.64
CA ALA A 169 -7.10 11.52 -19.31
C ALA A 169 -7.82 12.62 -18.49
N GLY A 170 -7.10 13.66 -18.07
CA GLY A 170 -7.66 14.84 -17.38
C GLY A 170 -7.55 14.79 -15.85
N ALA A 171 -6.64 13.99 -15.28
CA ALA A 171 -6.32 14.08 -13.86
C ALA A 171 -5.76 15.47 -13.53
N GLN A 172 -6.23 16.06 -12.42
CA GLN A 172 -5.80 17.36 -11.91
C GLN A 172 -4.98 17.25 -10.63
N ALA A 173 -4.89 16.08 -10.05
CA ALA A 173 -4.00 15.73 -8.94
C ALA A 173 -3.66 14.24 -9.01
N ILE A 174 -2.55 13.88 -8.37
CA ILE A 174 -2.08 12.50 -8.26
C ILE A 174 -1.76 12.20 -6.80
N VAL A 175 -2.26 11.08 -6.30
CA VAL A 175 -1.92 10.53 -5.00
C VAL A 175 -1.32 9.14 -5.20
N MET A 176 -0.14 8.89 -4.64
CA MET A 176 0.50 7.59 -4.82
C MET A 176 1.09 7.02 -3.54
N GLU A 177 0.97 5.71 -3.40
CA GLU A 177 1.74 4.98 -2.41
C GLU A 177 3.20 4.89 -2.87
N VAL A 178 4.14 5.27 -1.99
CA VAL A 178 5.58 5.20 -2.24
C VAL A 178 6.18 4.17 -1.30
N SER A 179 6.42 2.96 -1.81
CA SER A 179 6.99 1.87 -1.04
C SER A 179 8.48 2.12 -0.75
N SER A 180 9.00 1.53 0.34
CA SER A 180 10.44 1.59 0.66
C SER A 180 11.30 0.98 -0.46
N HIS A 181 10.85 -0.11 -1.07
CA HIS A 181 11.50 -0.70 -2.23
C HIS A 181 11.59 0.28 -3.40
N ALA A 182 10.52 1.03 -3.67
CA ALA A 182 10.51 2.03 -4.75
C ALA A 182 11.46 3.19 -4.47
N LEU A 183 11.57 3.61 -3.22
CA LEU A 183 12.53 4.63 -2.80
C LEU A 183 13.96 4.12 -2.94
N GLU A 184 14.26 2.92 -2.40
CA GLU A 184 15.59 2.31 -2.50
C GLU A 184 15.99 2.06 -3.95
N GLN A 185 15.06 1.57 -4.77
CA GLN A 185 15.28 1.27 -6.19
C GLN A 185 15.11 2.50 -7.09
N LYS A 186 14.98 3.70 -6.54
CA LYS A 186 14.92 4.98 -7.27
C LYS A 186 13.82 5.06 -8.33
N ARG A 187 12.73 4.30 -8.15
CA ARG A 187 11.62 4.26 -9.11
C ARG A 187 10.92 5.60 -9.26
N VAL A 188 10.95 6.42 -8.22
CA VAL A 188 10.24 7.71 -8.13
C VAL A 188 11.15 8.93 -8.23
N ASP A 189 12.46 8.75 -8.49
CA ASP A 189 13.44 9.84 -8.57
C ASP A 189 13.16 10.84 -9.72
N GLY A 190 12.39 10.41 -10.73
CA GLY A 190 11.90 11.29 -11.80
C GLY A 190 10.58 12.02 -11.49
N CYS A 191 10.01 11.85 -10.29
CA CYS A 191 8.78 12.50 -9.88
C CYS A 191 9.04 13.81 -9.13
N SER A 192 8.23 14.83 -9.38
CA SER A 192 8.25 16.11 -8.66
C SER A 192 7.09 16.12 -7.65
N PHE A 193 7.40 15.86 -6.37
CA PHE A 193 6.40 15.83 -5.29
C PHE A 193 6.09 17.23 -4.74
N ASP A 194 4.82 17.50 -4.44
CA ASP A 194 4.37 18.66 -3.67
C ASP A 194 4.31 18.33 -2.18
N VAL A 195 3.82 17.13 -1.85
CA VAL A 195 3.66 16.67 -0.46
C VAL A 195 4.22 15.27 -0.30
N GLY A 196 5.03 15.07 0.72
CA GLY A 196 5.43 13.75 1.20
C GLY A 196 4.77 13.47 2.55
N VAL A 197 4.12 12.32 2.69
CA VAL A 197 3.44 11.91 3.93
C VAL A 197 4.16 10.71 4.54
N PHE A 198 4.55 10.82 5.82
CA PHE A 198 5.06 9.73 6.63
C PHE A 198 3.99 9.25 7.60
N THR A 199 3.56 7.99 7.49
CA THR A 199 2.52 7.43 8.35
C THR A 199 3.07 6.78 9.61
N ASN A 200 3.96 5.81 9.49
CA ASN A 200 4.59 5.10 10.61
C ASN A 200 5.71 4.18 10.14
N LEU A 201 6.49 3.65 11.10
CA LEU A 201 7.47 2.60 10.84
C LEU A 201 7.35 1.50 11.89
N THR A 202 6.93 0.31 11.47
CA THR A 202 6.92 -0.92 12.26
C THR A 202 7.72 -2.02 11.56
N ARG A 203 7.99 -3.13 12.25
CA ARG A 203 8.80 -4.22 11.71
C ARG A 203 8.13 -4.85 10.48
N ASP A 204 8.75 -4.65 9.31
CA ASP A 204 8.34 -5.24 8.03
C ASP A 204 9.51 -5.21 7.05
N HIS A 205 9.44 -5.99 5.98
CA HIS A 205 10.42 -5.97 4.87
C HIS A 205 11.90 -6.14 5.26
N LEU A 206 12.20 -6.81 6.38
CA LEU A 206 13.60 -7.07 6.81
C LEU A 206 14.27 -8.16 5.98
N ASP A 207 13.53 -8.94 5.22
CA ASP A 207 14.03 -9.82 4.17
C ASP A 207 14.75 -9.04 3.05
N TYR A 208 14.36 -7.80 2.82
CA TYR A 208 14.95 -6.90 1.83
C TYR A 208 15.90 -5.86 2.46
N HIS A 209 15.46 -5.12 3.47
CA HIS A 209 16.22 -4.01 4.07
C HIS A 209 17.24 -4.45 5.12
N VAL A 210 17.18 -5.70 5.58
CA VAL A 210 18.06 -6.32 6.58
C VAL A 210 17.92 -5.72 7.98
N THR A 211 17.92 -4.39 8.12
CA THR A 211 17.81 -3.69 9.42
C THR A 211 16.69 -2.65 9.40
N MET A 212 16.17 -2.31 10.59
CA MET A 212 15.17 -1.23 10.75
C MET A 212 15.77 0.13 10.36
N ASP A 213 17.04 0.36 10.61
CA ASP A 213 17.71 1.62 10.24
C ASP A 213 17.79 1.80 8.72
N ALA A 214 18.12 0.75 7.96
CA ALA A 214 18.11 0.77 6.50
C ALA A 214 16.69 0.95 5.96
N TYR A 215 15.70 0.33 6.61
CA TYR A 215 14.30 0.49 6.26
C TYR A 215 13.80 1.93 6.49
N LEU A 216 14.17 2.54 7.62
CA LEU A 216 13.89 3.96 7.89
C LEU A 216 14.60 4.85 6.86
N ALA A 217 15.90 4.64 6.63
CA ALA A 217 16.70 5.43 5.71
C ALA A 217 16.10 5.47 4.30
N SER A 218 15.59 4.31 3.82
CA SER A 218 14.92 4.26 2.51
C SER A 218 13.69 5.17 2.45
N LYS A 219 12.86 5.20 3.51
CA LYS A 219 11.67 6.07 3.57
C LYS A 219 12.02 7.55 3.73
N VAL A 220 13.06 7.86 4.49
CA VAL A 220 13.57 9.22 4.72
C VAL A 220 13.98 9.88 3.40
N ARG A 221 14.40 9.12 2.38
CA ARG A 221 14.75 9.67 1.04
C ARG A 221 13.64 10.54 0.45
N LEU A 222 12.36 10.21 0.66
CA LEU A 222 11.24 11.04 0.18
C LEU A 222 11.34 12.48 0.72
N PHE A 223 11.71 12.63 2.00
CA PHE A 223 11.75 13.89 2.72
C PHE A 223 13.08 14.64 2.59
N ALA A 224 14.19 13.89 2.56
CA ALA A 224 15.53 14.44 2.52
C ALA A 224 16.02 14.77 1.09
N GLU A 225 15.54 14.03 0.08
CA GLU A 225 16.03 14.14 -1.30
C GLU A 225 14.91 14.59 -2.27
N LEU A 226 13.77 13.87 -2.28
CA LEU A 226 12.75 14.07 -3.32
C LEU A 226 11.85 15.29 -3.07
N LEU A 227 11.78 15.79 -1.84
CA LEU A 227 11.17 17.07 -1.50
C LEU A 227 12.18 18.24 -1.51
N ALA A 228 13.38 18.05 -2.04
CA ALA A 228 14.35 19.14 -2.20
C ALA A 228 13.83 20.21 -3.19
N SER A 229 14.31 21.43 -3.05
CA SER A 229 13.81 22.58 -3.82
C SER A 229 13.84 22.34 -5.33
N ASP A 230 12.75 22.67 -5.99
CA ASP A 230 12.58 22.57 -7.45
C ASP A 230 11.88 23.86 -7.90
N PRO A 231 12.43 24.59 -8.89
CA PRO A 231 11.82 25.83 -9.38
C PRO A 231 10.38 25.65 -9.88
N VAL A 232 10.04 24.47 -10.37
CA VAL A 232 8.70 24.17 -10.90
C VAL A 232 7.69 23.99 -9.76
N LYS A 233 8.14 23.51 -8.58
CA LYS A 233 7.28 23.24 -7.42
C LYS A 233 7.82 23.94 -6.16
N PRO A 234 7.62 25.24 -6.03
CA PRO A 234 8.22 26.02 -4.92
C PRO A 234 7.57 25.75 -3.56
N ARG A 235 6.34 25.22 -3.52
CA ARG A 235 5.55 25.02 -2.29
C ARG A 235 5.50 23.57 -1.87
N ARG A 236 6.62 23.04 -1.39
CA ARG A 236 6.69 21.65 -0.92
C ARG A 236 6.50 21.57 0.58
N ARG A 237 5.89 20.46 1.03
CA ARG A 237 5.62 20.20 2.43
C ARG A 237 5.89 18.74 2.77
N ALA A 238 6.48 18.51 3.93
CA ALA A 238 6.49 17.22 4.60
C ALA A 238 5.31 17.17 5.57
N VAL A 239 4.60 16.05 5.60
CA VAL A 239 3.52 15.73 6.55
C VAL A 239 3.96 14.53 7.36
N VAL A 240 4.18 14.70 8.66
CA VAL A 240 4.85 13.69 9.47
C VAL A 240 4.02 13.35 10.70
N ASN A 241 3.82 12.05 10.93
CA ASN A 241 3.22 11.53 12.15
C ASN A 241 4.17 11.77 13.35
N SER A 242 3.79 12.65 14.24
CA SER A 242 4.56 12.95 15.46
C SER A 242 4.37 11.92 16.58
N ASP A 243 3.35 11.06 16.48
CA ASP A 243 3.12 10.00 17.46
C ASP A 243 4.01 8.76 17.20
N ASP A 244 4.56 8.63 15.97
CA ASP A 244 5.50 7.55 15.65
C ASP A 244 6.88 7.84 16.23
N PRO A 245 7.53 6.88 16.92
CA PRO A 245 8.88 7.07 17.49
C PRO A 245 9.94 7.53 16.49
N HIS A 246 9.76 7.22 15.19
CA HIS A 246 10.68 7.62 14.12
C HIS A 246 10.32 8.99 13.50
N GLY A 247 9.16 9.56 13.86
CA GLY A 247 8.73 10.89 13.40
C GLY A 247 9.78 11.97 13.56
N PRO A 248 10.43 12.11 14.75
CA PRO A 248 11.49 13.09 14.95
C PRO A 248 12.66 12.97 13.97
N ALA A 249 13.06 11.74 13.60
CA ALA A 249 14.13 11.53 12.63
C ALA A 249 13.72 11.97 11.21
N VAL A 250 12.47 11.72 10.82
CA VAL A 250 11.92 12.18 9.53
C VAL A 250 11.82 13.69 9.49
N ILE A 251 11.36 14.34 10.58
CA ILE A 251 11.29 15.80 10.70
C ILE A 251 12.70 16.42 10.56
N ALA A 252 13.68 15.88 11.29
CA ALA A 252 15.06 16.38 11.25
C ALA A 252 15.72 16.24 9.87
N ALA A 253 15.34 15.21 9.10
CA ALA A 253 15.86 14.98 7.75
C ALA A 253 15.12 15.76 6.66
N SER A 254 13.96 16.34 6.96
CA SER A 254 13.12 17.03 5.98
C SER A 254 13.76 18.32 5.50
N VAL A 255 13.84 18.51 4.19
CA VAL A 255 14.46 19.68 3.53
C VAL A 255 13.44 20.76 3.13
N CYS A 256 12.20 20.61 3.54
CA CYS A 256 11.10 21.56 3.32
C CYS A 256 10.30 21.76 4.61
N PRO A 257 9.41 22.77 4.69
CA PRO A 257 8.57 22.96 5.87
C PRO A 257 7.73 21.73 6.20
N VAL A 258 7.64 21.40 7.48
CA VAL A 258 6.92 20.23 8.01
C VAL A 258 5.60 20.66 8.62
N ILE A 259 4.55 19.88 8.39
CA ILE A 259 3.30 19.89 9.13
C ILE A 259 3.24 18.58 9.92
N THR A 260 3.14 18.68 11.23
CA THR A 260 3.02 17.50 12.09
C THR A 260 1.56 17.13 12.31
N TYR A 261 1.27 15.83 12.39
CA TYR A 261 -0.04 15.36 12.79
C TYR A 261 0.06 14.22 13.81
N GLY A 262 -0.98 14.07 14.63
CA GLY A 262 -1.05 13.05 15.66
C GLY A 262 -2.06 13.38 16.75
N LEU A 263 -2.13 12.54 17.78
CA LEU A 263 -2.96 12.74 18.97
C LEU A 263 -2.11 13.20 20.17
N GLY A 264 -0.78 13.09 20.05
CA GLY A 264 0.16 13.56 21.06
C GLY A 264 0.23 15.10 21.15
N ALA A 265 0.70 15.59 22.29
CA ALA A 265 0.85 17.01 22.51
C ALA A 265 1.83 17.65 21.52
N GLY A 266 1.44 18.75 20.90
CA GLY A 266 2.28 19.55 20.00
C GLY A 266 2.13 19.21 18.52
N ALA A 267 1.29 18.26 18.13
CA ALA A 267 0.92 18.06 16.73
C ALA A 267 0.13 19.27 16.22
N GLU A 268 0.46 19.76 15.02
CA GLU A 268 -0.23 20.91 14.40
C GLU A 268 -1.62 20.53 13.89
N VAL A 269 -1.80 19.29 13.46
CA VAL A 269 -3.08 18.72 13.03
C VAL A 269 -3.44 17.57 13.95
N THR A 270 -4.48 17.78 14.77
CA THR A 270 -4.93 16.80 15.76
C THR A 270 -6.46 16.73 15.82
N ALA A 271 -7.00 15.88 16.68
CA ALA A 271 -8.42 15.79 16.96
C ALA A 271 -8.69 15.77 18.47
N GLU A 272 -9.76 16.46 18.87
CA GLU A 272 -10.29 16.47 20.22
C GLU A 272 -11.72 15.90 20.25
N GLU A 273 -12.25 15.63 21.44
CA GLU A 273 -13.61 15.10 21.64
C GLU A 273 -13.89 13.84 20.81
N VAL A 274 -12.86 13.00 20.66
CA VAL A 274 -12.94 11.81 19.82
C VAL A 274 -13.77 10.71 20.45
N SER A 275 -14.71 10.17 19.70
CA SER A 275 -15.50 8.99 20.05
C SER A 275 -15.41 7.92 18.98
N PHE A 276 -15.22 6.67 19.41
CA PHE A 276 -15.17 5.48 18.57
C PHE A 276 -16.40 4.62 18.78
N SER A 277 -16.98 4.11 17.71
CA SER A 277 -18.11 3.20 17.74
C SER A 277 -18.07 2.23 16.56
N VAL A 278 -18.93 1.23 16.56
CA VAL A 278 -19.10 0.32 15.42
C VAL A 278 -19.63 1.04 14.16
N THR A 279 -20.14 2.25 14.27
CA THR A 279 -20.62 3.05 13.12
C THR A 279 -19.58 4.06 12.62
N GLY A 280 -18.45 4.20 13.29
CA GLY A 280 -17.36 5.09 12.86
C GLY A 280 -16.75 5.93 13.96
N ILE A 281 -16.06 6.99 13.54
CA ILE A 281 -15.32 7.94 14.36
C ILE A 281 -15.99 9.30 14.26
N THR A 282 -16.17 9.97 15.41
CA THR A 282 -16.54 11.39 15.47
C THR A 282 -15.51 12.16 16.28
N GLY A 283 -15.35 13.44 16.00
CA GLY A 283 -14.41 14.31 16.74
C GLY A 283 -14.42 15.73 16.21
N VAL A 284 -13.50 16.54 16.71
CA VAL A 284 -13.28 17.91 16.27
C VAL A 284 -11.84 18.04 15.81
N PHE A 285 -11.60 18.34 14.53
CA PHE A 285 -10.29 18.73 14.05
C PHE A 285 -9.80 19.99 14.75
N VAL A 286 -8.54 19.99 15.16
CA VAL A 286 -7.80 21.16 15.64
C VAL A 286 -6.61 21.32 14.73
N THR A 287 -6.59 22.40 13.96
CA THR A 287 -5.62 22.67 12.90
C THR A 287 -5.21 24.12 12.87
N PRO A 288 -4.11 24.50 12.20
CA PRO A 288 -3.76 25.90 11.95
C PRO A 288 -4.84 26.68 11.16
N ALA A 289 -5.70 25.98 10.40
CA ALA A 289 -6.80 26.58 9.65
C ALA A 289 -8.09 26.74 10.48
N GLY A 290 -8.11 26.27 11.72
CA GLY A 290 -9.24 26.37 12.63
C GLY A 290 -9.70 25.03 13.20
N ARG A 291 -10.83 25.07 13.90
CA ARG A 291 -11.49 23.90 14.51
C ARG A 291 -12.74 23.54 13.72
N MET A 292 -12.97 22.24 13.50
CA MET A 292 -14.13 21.78 12.73
C MET A 292 -14.58 20.38 13.16
N PRO A 293 -15.84 20.17 13.55
CA PRO A 293 -16.40 18.84 13.79
C PRO A 293 -16.34 17.99 12.53
N PHE A 294 -16.09 16.68 12.70
CA PHE A 294 -16.10 15.70 11.62
C PHE A 294 -16.72 14.38 12.04
N ARG A 295 -17.16 13.61 11.04
CA ARG A 295 -17.54 12.21 11.15
C ARG A 295 -16.80 11.40 10.09
N SER A 296 -16.56 10.13 10.38
CA SER A 296 -16.00 9.20 9.40
C SER A 296 -16.60 7.81 9.63
N PRO A 297 -16.96 7.06 8.60
CA PRO A 297 -17.43 5.67 8.73
C PRO A 297 -16.29 4.70 9.06
N MET A 298 -15.06 5.15 9.09
CA MET A 298 -13.89 4.33 9.39
C MET A 298 -13.84 3.95 10.87
N LEU A 299 -13.21 2.81 11.18
CA LEU A 299 -13.15 2.26 12.52
C LEU A 299 -11.74 2.37 13.11
N GLY A 300 -11.65 2.75 14.39
CA GLY A 300 -10.49 2.60 15.25
C GLY A 300 -9.44 3.70 15.17
N ARG A 301 -8.55 3.68 16.17
CA ARG A 301 -7.51 4.71 16.37
C ARG A 301 -6.54 4.84 15.22
N PHE A 302 -6.13 3.73 14.60
CA PHE A 302 -5.20 3.80 13.47
C PHE A 302 -5.83 4.46 12.25
N ASN A 303 -7.15 4.35 12.05
CA ASN A 303 -7.85 5.07 11.00
C ASN A 303 -8.04 6.55 11.35
N LEU A 304 -8.15 6.91 12.63
CA LEU A 304 -8.07 8.32 13.03
C LEU A 304 -6.71 8.92 12.65
N ALA A 305 -5.60 8.20 12.87
CA ALA A 305 -4.29 8.66 12.42
C ALA A 305 -4.22 8.82 10.88
N ASN A 306 -4.82 7.90 10.10
CA ASN A 306 -4.92 8.01 8.64
C ASN A 306 -5.78 9.23 8.22
N ILE A 307 -6.87 9.50 8.94
CA ILE A 307 -7.72 10.69 8.73
C ILE A 307 -6.93 11.97 8.99
N LEU A 308 -6.16 12.02 10.08
CA LEU A 308 -5.31 13.17 10.40
C LEU A 308 -4.19 13.35 9.37
N ALA A 309 -3.59 12.26 8.89
CA ALA A 309 -2.60 12.29 7.80
C ALA A 309 -3.18 12.90 6.51
N ALA A 310 -4.38 12.44 6.12
CA ALA A 310 -5.06 12.95 4.92
C ALA A 310 -5.49 14.42 5.10
N ALA A 311 -5.97 14.80 6.28
CA ALA A 311 -6.33 16.18 6.60
C ALA A 311 -5.09 17.11 6.55
N ALA A 312 -3.97 16.67 7.15
CA ALA A 312 -2.70 17.41 7.12
C ALA A 312 -2.15 17.55 5.69
N ALA A 313 -2.26 16.50 4.87
CA ALA A 313 -1.88 16.55 3.45
C ALA A 313 -2.79 17.48 2.64
N GLY A 314 -4.08 17.50 2.93
CA GLY A 314 -5.02 18.49 2.35
C GLY A 314 -4.66 19.92 2.70
N LEU A 315 -4.31 20.20 3.96
CA LEU A 315 -3.83 21.51 4.40
C LEU A 315 -2.49 21.87 3.75
N ALA A 316 -1.58 20.89 3.59
CA ALA A 316 -0.31 21.09 2.90
C ALA A 316 -0.51 21.50 1.42
N LEU A 317 -1.60 21.07 0.80
CA LEU A 317 -2.04 21.48 -0.54
C LEU A 317 -2.89 22.76 -0.53
N GLU A 318 -3.01 23.45 0.61
CA GLU A 318 -3.80 24.67 0.79
C GLU A 318 -5.30 24.48 0.49
N LEU A 319 -5.84 23.27 0.71
CA LEU A 319 -7.26 23.01 0.51
C LEU A 319 -8.10 23.58 1.66
N PRO A 320 -9.32 24.06 1.39
CA PRO A 320 -10.23 24.53 2.43
C PRO A 320 -10.57 23.42 3.44
N LEU A 321 -10.58 23.76 4.74
CA LEU A 321 -10.87 22.79 5.81
C LEU A 321 -12.26 22.14 5.65
N ASP A 322 -13.24 22.87 5.11
CA ASP A 322 -14.57 22.34 4.83
C ASP A 322 -14.56 21.28 3.70
N ALA A 323 -13.73 21.44 2.66
CA ALA A 323 -13.57 20.41 1.62
C ALA A 323 -12.88 19.16 2.20
N ILE A 324 -11.89 19.36 3.09
CA ILE A 324 -11.24 18.26 3.81
C ILE A 324 -12.28 17.47 4.63
N ARG A 325 -13.10 18.18 5.41
CA ARG A 325 -14.17 17.56 6.19
C ARG A 325 -15.14 16.77 5.31
N ARG A 326 -15.70 17.40 4.26
CA ARG A 326 -16.65 16.71 3.36
C ARG A 326 -16.05 15.48 2.70
N GLY A 327 -14.80 15.54 2.26
CA GLY A 327 -14.12 14.38 1.67
C GLY A 327 -13.99 13.22 2.67
N ILE A 328 -13.67 13.49 3.93
CA ILE A 328 -13.59 12.49 4.99
C ILE A 328 -14.98 11.92 5.33
N GLU A 329 -16.01 12.76 5.43
CA GLU A 329 -17.39 12.36 5.74
C GLU A 329 -18.06 11.59 4.60
N GLY A 330 -17.81 11.99 3.35
CA GLY A 330 -18.32 11.36 2.15
C GLY A 330 -17.52 10.13 1.68
N HIS A 331 -16.37 9.86 2.32
CA HIS A 331 -15.52 8.76 1.93
C HIS A 331 -16.24 7.42 2.09
N LYS A 332 -16.26 6.64 1.01
CA LYS A 332 -16.69 5.24 1.04
C LYS A 332 -15.57 4.39 1.66
N GLN A 333 -15.92 3.19 2.06
CA GLN A 333 -14.98 2.26 2.70
C GLN A 333 -13.78 1.95 1.78
N VAL A 334 -12.63 1.73 2.38
CA VAL A 334 -11.41 1.29 1.68
C VAL A 334 -11.48 -0.23 1.48
N PRO A 335 -11.41 -0.74 0.24
CA PRO A 335 -11.48 -2.17 0.00
C PRO A 335 -10.49 -2.97 0.83
N GLY A 336 -10.99 -3.92 1.62
CA GLY A 336 -10.20 -4.80 2.48
C GLY A 336 -9.44 -4.10 3.62
N ARG A 337 -9.93 -2.99 4.13
CA ARG A 337 -9.35 -2.28 5.30
C ARG A 337 -10.43 -2.01 6.34
N LEU A 338 -10.69 -2.96 7.22
CA LEU A 338 -11.88 -3.00 8.08
C LEU A 338 -13.15 -2.65 7.28
N GLU A 339 -13.23 -3.19 6.08
CA GLU A 339 -14.34 -2.97 5.16
C GLU A 339 -15.58 -3.66 5.71
N ARG A 340 -16.66 -2.90 5.89
CA ARG A 340 -17.92 -3.44 6.37
C ARG A 340 -18.69 -4.10 5.24
N VAL A 341 -19.16 -5.32 5.48
CA VAL A 341 -20.09 -6.03 4.60
C VAL A 341 -21.50 -5.95 5.21
N GLU A 342 -22.41 -5.33 4.48
CA GLU A 342 -23.79 -5.12 4.95
C GLU A 342 -24.55 -6.46 5.08
N ASN A 343 -25.33 -6.58 6.14
CA ASN A 343 -26.21 -7.71 6.40
C ASN A 343 -27.39 -7.30 7.29
N ASP A 344 -28.50 -8.08 7.25
CA ASP A 344 -29.74 -7.80 7.96
C ASP A 344 -29.80 -8.49 9.35
N ARG A 345 -28.69 -9.08 9.83
CA ARG A 345 -28.67 -9.87 11.07
C ARG A 345 -28.24 -9.11 12.32
N GLY A 346 -27.99 -7.80 12.21
CA GLY A 346 -27.49 -6.98 13.31
C GLY A 346 -26.07 -7.34 13.75
N VAL A 347 -25.29 -8.00 12.89
CA VAL A 347 -23.90 -8.39 13.11
C VAL A 347 -23.00 -7.40 12.35
N THR A 348 -21.89 -7.01 12.97
CA THR A 348 -20.89 -6.23 12.27
C THR A 348 -19.91 -7.19 11.56
N LEU A 349 -20.06 -7.34 10.25
CA LEU A 349 -19.15 -8.16 9.42
C LEU A 349 -18.08 -7.27 8.78
N LEU A 350 -16.80 -7.57 9.08
CA LEU A 350 -15.64 -6.80 8.64
C LEU A 350 -14.67 -7.66 7.83
N VAL A 351 -14.11 -7.10 6.76
CA VAL A 351 -13.07 -7.72 5.94
C VAL A 351 -11.78 -6.90 6.03
N ASP A 352 -10.65 -7.54 6.32
CA ASP A 352 -9.36 -6.86 6.44
C ASP A 352 -8.19 -7.63 5.81
N TYR A 353 -7.18 -6.89 5.36
CA TYR A 353 -5.96 -7.42 4.77
C TYR A 353 -4.90 -7.84 5.80
N ALA A 354 -5.20 -7.84 7.09
CA ALA A 354 -4.27 -8.21 8.15
C ALA A 354 -3.78 -9.65 7.98
N HIS A 355 -2.56 -9.81 7.47
CA HIS A 355 -1.93 -11.08 7.13
C HIS A 355 -0.56 -11.28 7.82
N THR A 356 -0.23 -10.43 8.80
CA THR A 356 0.92 -10.53 9.70
C THR A 356 0.44 -10.48 11.16
N GLY A 357 1.29 -10.94 12.10
CA GLY A 357 0.96 -10.91 13.53
C GLY A 357 0.61 -9.51 14.03
N ASP A 358 1.48 -8.54 13.75
CA ASP A 358 1.32 -7.14 14.16
C ASP A 358 0.07 -6.48 13.54
N ALA A 359 -0.21 -6.76 12.25
CA ALA A 359 -1.40 -6.22 11.59
C ALA A 359 -2.69 -6.81 12.19
N LEU A 360 -2.71 -8.11 12.47
CA LEU A 360 -3.85 -8.79 13.08
C LEU A 360 -4.09 -8.32 14.52
N GLU A 361 -3.02 -8.12 15.29
CA GLU A 361 -3.07 -7.57 16.64
C GLU A 361 -3.66 -6.15 16.64
N ASN A 362 -3.18 -5.27 15.76
CA ASN A 362 -3.69 -3.90 15.63
C ASN A 362 -5.17 -3.87 15.27
N VAL A 363 -5.60 -4.70 14.31
CA VAL A 363 -7.00 -4.78 13.89
C VAL A 363 -7.88 -5.32 15.00
N LEU A 364 -7.49 -6.42 15.65
CA LEU A 364 -8.29 -7.03 16.73
C LEU A 364 -8.34 -6.17 17.99
N THR A 365 -7.25 -5.50 18.36
CA THR A 365 -7.24 -4.52 19.46
C THR A 365 -8.22 -3.38 19.16
N THR A 366 -8.20 -2.87 17.96
CA THR A 366 -9.16 -1.83 17.52
C THR A 366 -10.60 -2.31 17.60
N ILE A 367 -10.88 -3.52 17.10
CA ILE A 367 -12.24 -4.10 17.18
C ILE A 367 -12.64 -4.28 18.64
N ARG A 368 -11.74 -4.73 19.51
CA ARG A 368 -12.00 -4.93 20.93
C ARG A 368 -12.35 -3.63 21.67
N GLU A 369 -11.77 -2.49 21.27
CA GLU A 369 -12.11 -1.18 21.85
C GLU A 369 -13.56 -0.74 21.57
N ILE A 370 -14.17 -1.22 20.48
CA ILE A 370 -15.52 -0.83 20.07
C ILE A 370 -16.55 -1.96 20.21
N ALA A 371 -16.10 -3.19 20.47
CA ALA A 371 -16.98 -4.35 20.63
C ALA A 371 -17.69 -4.32 21.98
N THR A 372 -19.01 -4.47 21.97
CA THR A 372 -19.83 -4.68 23.17
C THR A 372 -20.11 -6.14 23.43
N ASP A 373 -20.03 -6.96 22.38
CA ASP A 373 -20.30 -8.38 22.39
C ASP A 373 -19.10 -9.19 21.89
N ARG A 374 -19.33 -10.38 21.36
CA ARG A 374 -18.26 -11.30 20.98
C ARG A 374 -17.57 -10.90 19.67
N ILE A 375 -16.29 -11.24 19.59
CA ILE A 375 -15.49 -11.16 18.36
C ILE A 375 -15.22 -12.58 17.86
N VAL A 376 -15.65 -12.87 16.63
CA VAL A 376 -15.34 -14.11 15.89
C VAL A 376 -14.40 -13.77 14.76
N THR A 377 -13.21 -14.39 14.73
CA THR A 377 -12.19 -14.12 13.72
C THR A 377 -11.98 -15.33 12.83
N VAL A 378 -12.16 -15.16 11.53
CA VAL A 378 -11.82 -16.15 10.48
C VAL A 378 -10.52 -15.72 9.82
N PHE A 379 -9.47 -16.55 9.88
CA PHE A 379 -8.17 -16.20 9.32
C PHE A 379 -7.37 -17.43 8.93
N GLY A 380 -6.37 -17.22 8.07
CA GLY A 380 -5.41 -18.20 7.65
C GLY A 380 -4.07 -17.58 7.29
N CYS A 381 -3.11 -18.40 6.88
CA CYS A 381 -1.81 -17.95 6.40
C CYS A 381 -1.53 -18.47 4.99
N GLY A 382 -0.78 -17.68 4.21
CA GLY A 382 -0.34 -18.09 2.88
C GLY A 382 0.80 -19.12 2.94
N GLY A 383 0.78 -20.07 2.00
CA GLY A 383 1.90 -20.94 1.69
C GLY A 383 2.97 -20.24 0.86
N ASP A 384 4.17 -20.85 0.75
CA ASP A 384 5.35 -20.31 0.07
C ASP A 384 5.70 -18.88 0.58
N ARG A 385 5.53 -18.67 1.88
CA ARG A 385 5.80 -17.44 2.62
C ARG A 385 6.44 -17.78 3.96
N ASP A 386 6.86 -16.74 4.70
CA ASP A 386 7.48 -16.89 6.02
C ASP A 386 6.58 -17.75 6.96
N PRO A 387 7.05 -18.96 7.35
CA PRO A 387 6.29 -19.82 8.26
C PRO A 387 6.33 -19.32 9.72
N GLY A 388 7.33 -18.51 10.08
CA GLY A 388 7.51 -18.02 11.45
C GLY A 388 6.35 -17.14 11.94
N LYS A 389 5.62 -16.51 11.03
CA LYS A 389 4.43 -15.70 11.40
C LYS A 389 3.20 -16.55 11.77
N ARG A 390 3.13 -17.83 11.36
CA ARG A 390 1.94 -18.69 11.52
C ARG A 390 1.55 -18.89 12.99
N PRO A 391 2.46 -19.33 13.89
CA PRO A 391 2.12 -19.46 15.32
C PRO A 391 1.84 -18.11 15.98
N ILE A 392 2.51 -17.03 15.54
CA ILE A 392 2.27 -15.68 16.08
C ILE A 392 0.83 -15.23 15.77
N MET A 393 0.38 -15.38 14.52
CA MET A 393 -0.99 -15.04 14.13
C MET A 393 -2.02 -15.91 14.85
N GLY A 394 -1.73 -17.22 15.05
CA GLY A 394 -2.57 -18.13 15.83
C GLY A 394 -2.77 -17.63 17.24
N ARG A 395 -1.68 -17.32 17.94
CA ARG A 395 -1.71 -16.78 19.30
C ARG A 395 -2.52 -15.48 19.39
N VAL A 396 -2.22 -14.51 18.55
CA VAL A 396 -2.88 -13.19 18.53
C VAL A 396 -4.38 -13.33 18.28
N ALA A 397 -4.79 -14.11 17.27
CA ALA A 397 -6.21 -14.33 16.98
C ALA A 397 -6.94 -14.96 18.17
N ALA A 398 -6.35 -15.96 18.80
CA ALA A 398 -6.95 -16.66 19.93
C ALA A 398 -6.98 -15.82 21.22
N GLU A 399 -5.96 -14.98 21.45
CA GLU A 399 -5.92 -14.07 22.61
C GLU A 399 -6.95 -12.94 22.51
N LEU A 400 -7.17 -12.39 21.32
CA LEU A 400 -7.99 -11.18 21.13
C LEU A 400 -9.40 -11.45 20.61
N SER A 401 -9.73 -12.68 20.19
CA SER A 401 -11.07 -13.08 19.79
C SER A 401 -11.75 -13.93 20.86
N ASP A 402 -13.07 -14.00 20.82
CA ASP A 402 -13.85 -14.95 21.62
C ASP A 402 -13.89 -16.33 20.96
N LEU A 403 -13.90 -16.36 19.62
CA LEU A 403 -13.70 -17.56 18.83
C LEU A 403 -12.77 -17.30 17.64
N ALA A 404 -11.68 -18.06 17.55
CA ALA A 404 -10.80 -18.06 16.39
C ALA A 404 -11.12 -19.24 15.47
N ILE A 405 -11.47 -18.97 14.22
CA ILE A 405 -11.71 -19.98 13.17
C ILE A 405 -10.49 -19.99 12.26
N VAL A 406 -9.64 -21.00 12.41
CA VAL A 406 -8.44 -21.19 11.60
C VAL A 406 -8.82 -21.87 10.29
N THR A 407 -8.40 -21.29 9.18
CA THR A 407 -8.77 -21.81 7.84
C THR A 407 -7.62 -21.66 6.83
N SER A 408 -7.80 -22.22 5.62
CA SER A 408 -6.89 -22.02 4.49
C SER A 408 -7.06 -20.62 3.92
N ASP A 409 -5.93 -19.97 3.58
CA ASP A 409 -5.91 -18.71 2.80
C ASP A 409 -5.47 -18.99 1.35
N ASN A 410 -4.26 -18.66 0.97
CA ASN A 410 -3.63 -19.01 -0.31
C ASN A 410 -2.56 -20.09 -0.05
N PRO A 411 -2.89 -21.39 -0.03
CA PRO A 411 -1.91 -22.42 0.33
C PRO A 411 -0.78 -22.56 -0.70
N ARG A 412 -1.01 -22.14 -1.94
CA ARG A 412 -0.07 -22.29 -3.05
C ARG A 412 0.41 -23.73 -3.18
N THR A 413 1.73 -23.99 -3.16
CA THR A 413 2.29 -25.33 -3.30
C THR A 413 2.38 -26.11 -1.99
N GLU A 414 2.13 -25.47 -0.85
CA GLU A 414 2.13 -26.13 0.46
C GLU A 414 0.79 -26.81 0.77
N ASP A 415 0.83 -27.86 1.58
CA ASP A 415 -0.37 -28.52 2.10
C ASP A 415 -1.11 -27.60 3.12
N PRO A 416 -2.40 -27.30 2.89
CA PRO A 416 -3.18 -26.43 3.79
C PRO A 416 -3.25 -26.95 5.23
N ALA A 417 -3.35 -28.27 5.43
CA ALA A 417 -3.42 -28.86 6.77
C ALA A 417 -2.12 -28.64 7.55
N THR A 418 -0.98 -28.66 6.88
CA THR A 418 0.33 -28.35 7.49
C THR A 418 0.41 -26.91 7.92
N ILE A 419 -0.04 -25.96 7.08
CA ILE A 419 -0.08 -24.53 7.41
C ILE A 419 -0.97 -24.29 8.65
N MET A 420 -2.16 -24.88 8.65
CA MET A 420 -3.12 -24.75 9.76
C MET A 420 -2.59 -25.35 11.06
N THR A 421 -1.86 -26.48 10.98
CA THR A 421 -1.22 -27.09 12.16
C THR A 421 -0.18 -26.13 12.77
N GLN A 422 0.64 -25.47 11.97
CA GLN A 422 1.60 -24.47 12.46
C GLN A 422 0.93 -23.24 13.09
N ILE A 423 -0.25 -22.85 12.59
CA ILE A 423 -1.06 -21.80 13.25
C ILE A 423 -1.56 -22.30 14.61
N ARG A 424 -2.08 -23.54 14.67
CA ARG A 424 -2.56 -24.22 15.88
C ARG A 424 -1.48 -24.29 16.96
N ASP A 425 -0.22 -24.55 16.59
CA ASP A 425 0.93 -24.62 17.51
C ASP A 425 1.11 -23.34 18.32
N GLY A 426 0.69 -22.19 17.79
CA GLY A 426 0.67 -20.93 18.53
C GLY A 426 -0.52 -20.77 19.47
N ILE A 427 -1.61 -21.51 19.28
CA ILE A 427 -2.85 -21.42 20.07
C ILE A 427 -2.83 -22.39 21.25
N VAL A 428 -2.35 -23.61 21.04
CA VAL A 428 -2.36 -24.70 22.03
C VAL A 428 -1.73 -24.29 23.37
N PRO A 429 -0.61 -23.55 23.43
CA PRO A 429 -0.01 -23.12 24.69
C PRO A 429 -0.90 -22.21 25.55
N LEU A 430 -1.95 -21.62 24.98
CA LEU A 430 -2.90 -20.75 25.73
C LEU A 430 -3.90 -21.55 26.56
N GLY A 431 -3.98 -22.87 26.37
CA GLY A 431 -4.91 -23.73 27.10
C GLY A 431 -6.39 -23.49 26.78
N LEU A 432 -6.70 -22.93 25.63
CA LEU A 432 -8.06 -22.63 25.19
C LEU A 432 -8.76 -23.88 24.66
N ALA A 433 -10.12 -23.89 24.71
CA ALA A 433 -10.91 -24.96 24.16
C ALA A 433 -10.76 -25.09 22.64
N GLU A 434 -10.43 -26.29 22.16
CA GLU A 434 -10.48 -26.65 20.75
C GLU A 434 -11.84 -27.31 20.46
N TYR A 435 -12.68 -26.59 19.71
CA TYR A 435 -14.02 -27.08 19.35
C TYR A 435 -13.98 -27.93 18.07
N ARG A 436 -14.88 -28.91 17.98
CA ARG A 436 -15.17 -29.59 16.73
C ARG A 436 -16.23 -28.84 15.94
N ARG A 437 -16.07 -28.76 14.62
CA ARG A 437 -17.02 -28.08 13.74
C ARG A 437 -18.46 -28.55 13.92
N GLU A 438 -18.64 -29.87 14.06
CA GLU A 438 -19.93 -30.52 14.16
C GLU A 438 -20.65 -30.22 15.48
N GLU A 439 -19.90 -29.85 16.51
CA GLU A 439 -20.43 -29.51 17.84
C GLU A 439 -20.91 -28.07 17.93
N LEU A 440 -20.44 -27.21 17.00
CA LEU A 440 -20.84 -25.79 16.96
C LEU A 440 -22.12 -25.60 16.12
N PRO A 441 -23.04 -24.69 16.56
CA PRO A 441 -22.92 -23.73 17.68
C PRO A 441 -23.31 -24.29 19.03
N ALA A 442 -23.87 -25.51 19.15
CA ALA A 442 -24.48 -26.03 20.40
C ALA A 442 -23.47 -26.13 21.54
N ALA A 443 -22.23 -26.54 21.27
CA ALA A 443 -21.18 -26.70 22.26
C ALA A 443 -20.40 -25.44 22.59
N TYR A 444 -20.72 -24.29 21.98
CA TYR A 444 -19.99 -23.05 22.22
C TYR A 444 -20.25 -22.53 23.66
N ALA A 445 -19.29 -22.77 24.52
CA ALA A 445 -19.39 -22.45 25.96
C ALA A 445 -18.47 -21.30 26.40
N GLY A 446 -17.62 -20.77 25.50
CA GLY A 446 -16.69 -19.72 25.85
C GLY A 446 -15.52 -19.59 24.85
N LYS A 447 -14.50 -18.86 25.27
CA LYS A 447 -13.34 -18.56 24.47
C LYS A 447 -12.62 -19.83 23.99
N GLY A 448 -12.32 -19.88 22.67
CA GLY A 448 -11.68 -21.04 22.08
C GLY A 448 -11.37 -20.89 20.59
N PHE A 449 -11.07 -22.02 19.96
CA PHE A 449 -10.79 -22.04 18.51
C PHE A 449 -11.33 -23.29 17.85
N VAL A 450 -11.46 -23.25 16.52
CA VAL A 450 -11.85 -24.37 15.67
C VAL A 450 -11.06 -24.36 14.35
N MET A 451 -10.77 -25.56 13.86
CA MET A 451 -10.04 -25.74 12.59
C MET A 451 -11.05 -26.11 11.49
N VAL A 452 -11.11 -25.29 10.41
CA VAL A 452 -11.99 -25.53 9.26
C VAL A 452 -11.22 -25.23 7.98
N GLU A 453 -10.79 -26.27 7.25
CA GLU A 453 -9.89 -26.10 6.09
C GLU A 453 -10.52 -25.25 4.99
N SER A 454 -11.75 -25.52 4.58
CA SER A 454 -12.46 -24.74 3.57
C SER A 454 -12.81 -23.35 4.11
N ARG A 455 -12.22 -22.29 3.53
CA ARG A 455 -12.49 -20.91 3.94
C ARG A 455 -13.96 -20.52 3.79
N ARG A 456 -14.63 -21.00 2.73
CA ARG A 456 -16.08 -20.82 2.55
C ARG A 456 -16.88 -21.43 3.71
N ASP A 457 -16.52 -22.63 4.12
CA ASP A 457 -17.19 -23.29 5.23
C ASP A 457 -16.87 -22.65 6.58
N ALA A 458 -15.67 -22.10 6.74
CA ALA A 458 -15.28 -21.32 7.91
C ALA A 458 -16.14 -20.04 8.04
N ILE A 459 -16.35 -19.32 6.93
CA ILE A 459 -17.21 -18.13 6.87
C ILE A 459 -18.67 -18.51 7.16
N ARG A 460 -19.19 -19.59 6.57
CA ARG A 460 -20.53 -20.11 6.86
C ARG A 460 -20.69 -20.54 8.33
N LEU A 461 -19.67 -21.15 8.91
CA LEU A 461 -19.67 -21.48 10.36
C LEU A 461 -19.75 -20.22 11.21
N ALA A 462 -18.92 -19.21 10.92
CA ALA A 462 -19.00 -17.91 11.61
C ALA A 462 -20.42 -17.33 11.56
N ALA A 463 -21.03 -17.29 10.36
CA ALA A 463 -22.40 -16.79 10.19
C ALA A 463 -23.45 -17.57 11.00
N ARG A 464 -23.26 -18.88 11.24
CA ARG A 464 -24.19 -19.71 12.06
C ARG A 464 -24.05 -19.47 13.56
N ILE A 465 -22.88 -19.13 14.05
CA ILE A 465 -22.56 -19.03 15.48
C ILE A 465 -22.94 -17.67 16.06
N VAL A 466 -22.90 -16.63 15.25
CA VAL A 466 -23.03 -15.24 15.70
C VAL A 466 -24.48 -14.84 15.97
N ARG A 467 -24.61 -13.86 16.85
CA ARG A 467 -25.88 -13.23 17.28
C ARG A 467 -25.83 -11.74 16.98
N PRO A 468 -26.97 -11.06 16.95
CA PRO A 468 -27.00 -9.60 16.88
C PRO A 468 -26.09 -8.97 17.95
N GLY A 469 -25.30 -7.98 17.57
CA GLY A 469 -24.28 -7.33 18.41
C GLY A 469 -22.86 -7.89 18.26
N ASP A 470 -22.69 -9.14 17.81
CA ASP A 470 -21.37 -9.73 17.59
C ASP A 470 -20.64 -9.04 16.42
N ILE A 471 -19.30 -9.13 16.46
CA ILE A 471 -18.42 -8.71 15.36
C ILE A 471 -17.76 -9.92 14.74
N VAL A 472 -17.81 -10.04 13.41
CA VAL A 472 -17.06 -11.04 12.64
C VAL A 472 -15.95 -10.34 11.86
N LEU A 473 -14.72 -10.80 12.03
CA LEU A 473 -13.57 -10.36 11.24
C LEU A 473 -13.15 -11.47 10.27
N LEU A 474 -13.18 -11.19 8.97
CA LEU A 474 -12.56 -12.01 7.93
C LEU A 474 -11.19 -11.40 7.62
N ALA A 475 -10.11 -12.01 8.13
CA ALA A 475 -8.75 -11.47 8.03
C ALA A 475 -7.88 -12.25 7.04
N GLY A 476 -6.94 -11.51 6.41
CA GLY A 476 -5.91 -12.05 5.54
C GLY A 476 -6.03 -11.62 4.08
N LYS A 477 -7.20 -11.80 3.46
CA LYS A 477 -7.42 -11.51 2.04
C LYS A 477 -7.69 -10.04 1.74
N GLY A 478 -8.43 -9.37 2.59
CA GLY A 478 -8.82 -7.99 2.37
C GLY A 478 -9.48 -7.79 1.00
N HIS A 479 -8.81 -7.05 0.11
CA HIS A 479 -9.29 -6.75 -1.25
C HIS A 479 -9.03 -7.87 -2.27
N GLU A 480 -8.29 -8.93 -1.92
CA GLU A 480 -8.04 -10.05 -2.84
C GLU A 480 -9.33 -10.77 -3.20
N ASP A 481 -9.60 -10.91 -4.49
CA ASP A 481 -10.76 -11.59 -5.08
C ASP A 481 -10.45 -13.03 -5.53
N TYR A 482 -9.39 -13.63 -4.97
CA TYR A 482 -8.91 -14.94 -5.38
C TYR A 482 -8.34 -15.77 -4.24
N GLN A 483 -8.30 -17.10 -4.48
CA GLN A 483 -7.54 -18.09 -3.73
C GLN A 483 -6.59 -18.84 -4.65
N ILE A 484 -5.32 -19.01 -4.26
CA ILE A 484 -4.31 -19.74 -5.03
C ILE A 484 -4.14 -21.12 -4.41
N ILE A 485 -4.48 -22.17 -5.17
CA ILE A 485 -4.31 -23.58 -4.81
C ILE A 485 -3.37 -24.21 -5.84
N GLY A 486 -2.24 -24.72 -5.40
CA GLY A 486 -1.13 -25.07 -6.30
C GLY A 486 -0.64 -23.83 -7.03
N THR A 487 -0.70 -23.85 -8.35
CA THR A 487 -0.37 -22.72 -9.23
C THR A 487 -1.62 -22.06 -9.84
N THR A 488 -2.81 -22.55 -9.49
CA THR A 488 -4.07 -22.08 -10.08
C THR A 488 -4.73 -21.03 -9.20
N LYS A 489 -5.17 -19.95 -9.82
CA LYS A 489 -5.91 -18.86 -9.19
C LYS A 489 -7.39 -19.08 -9.39
N HIS A 490 -8.15 -19.24 -8.30
CA HIS A 490 -9.60 -19.39 -8.29
C HIS A 490 -10.25 -18.11 -7.77
N HIS A 491 -11.42 -17.74 -8.30
CA HIS A 491 -12.18 -16.61 -7.75
C HIS A 491 -12.65 -16.94 -6.34
N PHE A 492 -12.36 -16.05 -5.39
CA PHE A 492 -12.75 -16.14 -3.99
C PHE A 492 -12.61 -14.77 -3.31
N ASP A 493 -13.71 -14.12 -3.03
CA ASP A 493 -13.78 -12.82 -2.38
C ASP A 493 -14.46 -12.95 -1.01
N ASP A 494 -13.78 -12.57 0.06
CA ASP A 494 -14.32 -12.64 1.42
C ASP A 494 -15.60 -11.81 1.60
N ARG A 495 -15.75 -10.72 0.84
CA ARG A 495 -16.94 -9.84 0.88
C ARG A 495 -18.16 -10.56 0.27
N GLU A 496 -17.96 -11.18 -0.88
CA GLU A 496 -19.02 -11.94 -1.57
C GLU A 496 -19.43 -13.17 -0.76
N GLU A 497 -18.46 -13.96 -0.29
CA GLU A 497 -18.69 -15.16 0.52
C GLU A 497 -19.36 -14.82 1.86
N GLY A 498 -18.92 -13.74 2.52
CA GLY A 498 -19.54 -13.22 3.74
C GLY A 498 -20.98 -12.79 3.51
N ALA A 499 -21.22 -11.93 2.51
CA ALA A 499 -22.57 -11.48 2.16
C ALA A 499 -23.50 -12.65 1.82
N ALA A 500 -23.00 -13.68 1.09
CA ALA A 500 -23.77 -14.86 0.75
C ALA A 500 -24.10 -15.69 2.00
N ALA A 501 -23.11 -15.97 2.86
CA ALA A 501 -23.31 -16.78 4.07
C ALA A 501 -24.32 -16.14 5.05
N PHE A 502 -24.31 -14.82 5.18
CA PHE A 502 -25.25 -14.11 6.05
C PHE A 502 -26.66 -14.02 5.46
N ARG A 503 -26.82 -13.97 4.15
CA ARG A 503 -28.14 -14.03 3.47
C ARG A 503 -28.78 -15.42 3.52
N GLU A 504 -28.00 -16.49 3.39
CA GLU A 504 -28.51 -17.86 3.45
C GLU A 504 -29.15 -18.23 4.80
N LEU A 505 -28.85 -17.50 5.85
CA LEU A 505 -29.27 -17.75 7.24
C LEU A 505 -30.26 -16.69 7.79
N GLY A 506 -30.57 -15.65 7.06
CA GLY A 506 -31.61 -14.66 7.35
C GLY A 506 -32.89 -15.08 6.68
#